data_f81d99d72156c7939960621d4db4a99c
#
_entry.id   f81d99d72156c7939960621d4db4a99c
#
_cell.length_a   1.000
_cell.length_b   1.000
_cell.length_c   1.000
_cell.angle_alpha   90.00
_cell.angle_beta   90.00
_cell.angle_gamma   90.00
#
_symmetry.space_group_name_H-M   'P 1'
#
loop_
_entity.id
_entity.type
_entity.pdbx_description
1 polymer ?
#
loop_
_entity_poly.entity_id
_entity_poly.type
_entity_poly.pdbx_seq_one_letter_code
_entity_poly.pdbx_strand_id
1 'polypeptide(L)'
;MFKIHRMIKGTAVTLLVALGFIMIVWAHGRSAPQATNSVKAVQLRITFGQHWANVTAIEGGTFTVERDGKKLAITPYIRDQGKVELRVFQNETSVGTLLVGKRTTKFEGGGLELSVQVLDANKKFSAELLAAYGVTCCAKACDGTLVCGAVCVCTDCGRCGPNWCDCAIPGPIDG
;
A
#
# COMPACT_ATOMS: atom_id res chain seq x y z
N MET A 1 29.01 60.08 42.22
CA MET A 1 28.12 59.89 41.03
C MET A 1 28.62 58.79 40.09
N PHE A 2 29.14 57.64 40.66
CA PHE A 2 29.86 56.62 39.84
C PHE A 2 29.39 55.17 40.07
N LYS A 3 28.26 54.95 40.75
CA LYS A 3 27.78 53.56 41.06
C LYS A 3 26.59 53.10 40.26
N ILE A 4 25.88 53.97 39.56
CA ILE A 4 24.63 53.61 38.81
C ILE A 4 24.94 53.00 37.46
N HIS A 5 26.04 53.41 36.80
CA HIS A 5 26.35 52.96 35.43
C HIS A 5 26.85 51.47 35.34
N ARG A 6 27.29 50.87 36.44
CA ARG A 6 27.73 49.44 36.44
C ARG A 6 26.59 48.45 36.64
N MET A 7 25.50 48.86 37.28
CA MET A 7 24.33 47.96 37.49
C MET A 7 23.49 47.77 36.23
N ILE A 8 23.40 48.77 35.34
CA ILE A 8 22.58 48.68 34.13
C ILE A 8 23.20 47.75 33.09
N LYS A 9 24.54 47.65 33.04
CA LYS A 9 25.24 46.75 32.10
C LYS A 9 25.07 45.25 32.43
N GLY A 10 24.98 44.94 33.74
CA GLY A 10 24.83 43.54 34.17
C GLY A 10 23.44 42.99 33.94
N THR A 11 22.40 43.80 34.13
CA THR A 11 20.99 43.38 33.94
C THR A 11 20.63 43.24 32.48
N ALA A 12 21.17 44.07 31.58
CA ALA A 12 20.92 43.96 30.14
C ALA A 12 21.50 42.65 29.51
N VAL A 13 22.71 42.27 29.95
CA VAL A 13 23.35 41.03 29.46
C VAL A 13 22.65 39.80 29.97
N THR A 14 22.20 39.81 31.24
CA THR A 14 21.46 38.68 31.81
C THR A 14 20.10 38.51 31.17
N LEU A 15 19.41 39.59 30.79
CA LEU A 15 18.12 39.54 30.14
C LEU A 15 18.26 39.00 28.70
N LEU A 16 19.30 39.38 27.96
CA LEU A 16 19.57 38.85 26.62
C LEU A 16 19.89 37.37 26.59
N VAL A 17 20.65 36.87 27.61
CA VAL A 17 20.95 35.46 27.72
C VAL A 17 19.67 34.65 28.06
N ALA A 18 18.83 35.17 28.96
CA ALA A 18 17.57 34.49 29.29
C ALA A 18 16.59 34.44 28.11
N LEU A 19 16.49 35.53 27.32
CA LEU A 19 15.68 35.53 26.09
C LEU A 19 16.23 34.57 25.00
N GLY A 20 17.56 34.47 24.89
CA GLY A 20 18.20 33.54 23.97
C GLY A 20 17.89 32.09 24.34
N PHE A 21 17.91 31.73 25.62
CA PHE A 21 17.56 30.36 26.08
C PHE A 21 16.09 30.03 25.88
N ILE A 22 15.17 30.96 26.07
CA ILE A 22 13.73 30.76 25.82
C ILE A 22 13.49 30.48 24.34
N MET A 23 14.15 31.19 23.43
CA MET A 23 14.00 30.98 22.00
C MET A 23 14.55 29.62 21.54
N ILE A 24 15.64 29.14 22.15
CA ILE A 24 16.22 27.82 21.82
C ILE A 24 15.29 26.69 22.30
N VAL A 25 14.68 26.81 23.48
CA VAL A 25 13.74 25.79 23.98
C VAL A 25 12.46 25.73 23.13
N TRP A 26 12.00 26.85 22.59
CA TRP A 26 10.82 26.89 21.70
C TRP A 26 11.12 26.32 20.30
N ALA A 27 12.36 26.42 19.83
CA ALA A 27 12.75 25.86 18.54
C ALA A 27 12.87 24.32 18.54
N HIS A 28 13.10 23.68 19.71
CA HIS A 28 13.23 22.23 19.83
C HIS A 28 11.92 21.50 20.17
N GLY A 29 10.83 22.22 20.42
CA GLY A 29 9.56 21.64 20.87
C GLY A 29 8.50 21.37 19.81
N ARG A 30 8.75 21.71 18.54
CA ARG A 30 7.82 21.42 17.45
C ARG A 30 8.46 20.49 16.43
N SER A 31 8.57 19.21 16.78
CA SER A 31 8.55 18.19 15.75
C SER A 31 7.23 18.37 15.00
N ALA A 32 7.26 18.99 13.83
CA ALA A 32 6.11 18.96 12.93
C ALA A 32 5.67 17.50 12.83
N PRO A 33 4.37 17.18 12.95
CA PRO A 33 3.91 15.84 12.70
C PRO A 33 4.42 15.48 11.31
N GLN A 34 5.36 14.55 11.23
CA GLN A 34 5.75 13.97 9.95
C GLN A 34 4.46 13.43 9.36
N ALA A 35 3.99 14.06 8.30
CA ALA A 35 2.91 13.53 7.49
C ALA A 35 3.39 12.15 7.05
N THR A 36 2.95 11.10 7.73
CA THR A 36 3.21 9.73 7.33
C THR A 36 2.54 9.57 5.98
N ASN A 37 3.33 9.68 4.91
CA ASN A 37 2.87 9.45 3.56
C ASN A 37 2.38 8.00 3.49
N SER A 38 1.08 7.82 3.72
CA SER A 38 0.44 6.52 3.64
C SER A 38 0.04 6.24 2.20
N VAL A 39 0.49 5.11 1.70
CA VAL A 39 0.11 4.60 0.38
C VAL A 39 -1.10 3.69 0.56
N LYS A 40 -2.15 3.94 -0.21
CA LYS A 40 -3.35 3.11 -0.21
C LYS A 40 -3.10 1.81 -0.96
N ALA A 41 -3.65 0.74 -0.45
CA ALA A 41 -3.58 -0.58 -1.09
C ALA A 41 -4.90 -1.33 -0.95
N VAL A 42 -5.09 -2.29 -1.83
CA VAL A 42 -6.24 -3.18 -1.85
C VAL A 42 -5.78 -4.62 -1.71
N GLN A 43 -6.51 -5.41 -0.95
CA GLN A 43 -6.34 -6.85 -0.90
C GLN A 43 -7.46 -7.52 -1.70
N LEU A 44 -7.06 -8.29 -2.70
CA LEU A 44 -7.93 -8.98 -3.63
C LEU A 44 -7.72 -10.49 -3.50
N ARG A 45 -8.79 -11.25 -3.65
CA ARG A 45 -8.72 -12.67 -3.97
C ARG A 45 -9.01 -12.84 -5.45
N ILE A 46 -8.12 -13.54 -6.14
CA ILE A 46 -8.28 -13.91 -7.54
C ILE A 46 -8.37 -15.42 -7.59
N THR A 47 -9.41 -15.95 -8.21
CA THR A 47 -9.61 -17.40 -8.38
C THR A 47 -9.59 -17.73 -9.87
N PHE A 48 -8.89 -18.80 -10.20
CA PHE A 48 -8.73 -19.34 -11.55
C PHE A 48 -8.96 -20.85 -11.52
N GLY A 49 -10.18 -21.26 -11.83
CA GLY A 49 -10.64 -22.64 -11.65
C GLY A 49 -10.73 -23.00 -10.15
N GLN A 50 -9.99 -24.04 -9.73
CA GLN A 50 -9.94 -24.47 -8.32
C GLN A 50 -8.80 -23.79 -7.53
N HIS A 51 -7.94 -23.03 -8.20
CA HIS A 51 -6.77 -22.38 -7.63
C HIS A 51 -7.04 -20.90 -7.31
N TRP A 52 -6.23 -20.32 -6.45
CA TRP A 52 -6.43 -18.95 -6.00
C TRP A 52 -5.12 -18.23 -5.69
N ALA A 53 -5.19 -16.90 -5.72
CA ALA A 53 -4.19 -15.99 -5.20
C ALA A 53 -4.83 -14.89 -4.38
N ASN A 54 -4.31 -14.59 -3.19
CA ASN A 54 -4.56 -13.37 -2.45
C ASN A 54 -3.45 -12.37 -2.80
N VAL A 55 -3.84 -11.22 -3.31
CA VAL A 55 -2.94 -10.19 -3.83
C VAL A 55 -3.15 -8.91 -3.05
N THR A 56 -2.09 -8.36 -2.47
CA THR A 56 -2.13 -7.00 -1.91
C THR A 56 -1.40 -6.07 -2.87
N ALA A 57 -2.14 -5.24 -3.57
CA ALA A 57 -1.63 -4.32 -4.57
C ALA A 57 -1.84 -2.85 -4.16
N ILE A 58 -0.89 -1.99 -4.53
CA ILE A 58 -1.00 -0.54 -4.33
C ILE A 58 -2.07 0.01 -5.28
N GLU A 59 -2.85 0.99 -4.82
CA GLU A 59 -3.76 1.76 -5.68
C GLU A 59 -3.00 2.41 -6.83
N GLY A 60 -3.44 2.18 -8.08
CA GLY A 60 -2.76 2.63 -9.28
C GLY A 60 -1.51 1.83 -9.67
N GLY A 61 -1.04 0.92 -8.82
CA GLY A 61 0.05 -0.01 -9.14
C GLY A 61 -0.46 -1.19 -9.96
N THR A 62 0.37 -1.70 -10.86
CA THR A 62 -0.01 -2.81 -11.75
C THR A 62 0.60 -4.11 -11.29
N PHE A 63 -0.22 -5.14 -11.14
CA PHE A 63 0.23 -6.52 -10.97
C PHE A 63 -0.19 -7.38 -12.17
N THR A 64 0.41 -8.51 -12.35
CA THR A 64 0.16 -9.39 -13.50
C THR A 64 -0.28 -10.78 -13.06
N VAL A 65 -1.16 -11.38 -13.85
CA VAL A 65 -1.56 -12.79 -13.76
C VAL A 65 -1.19 -13.44 -15.08
N GLU A 66 -0.38 -14.50 -15.03
CA GLU A 66 0.07 -15.23 -16.21
C GLU A 66 -0.25 -16.72 -16.07
N ARG A 67 -0.93 -17.26 -17.09
CA ARG A 67 -1.30 -18.68 -17.18
C ARG A 67 -1.31 -19.13 -18.64
N ASP A 68 -0.76 -20.29 -18.92
CA ASP A 68 -0.72 -20.89 -20.27
C ASP A 68 -0.19 -19.93 -21.35
N GLY A 69 0.86 -19.14 -21.01
CA GLY A 69 1.46 -18.16 -21.90
C GLY A 69 0.62 -16.88 -22.14
N LYS A 70 -0.54 -16.77 -21.50
CA LYS A 70 -1.36 -15.57 -21.54
C LYS A 70 -1.12 -14.74 -20.29
N LYS A 71 -0.89 -13.44 -20.47
CA LYS A 71 -0.56 -12.50 -19.39
C LYS A 71 -1.54 -11.33 -19.37
N LEU A 72 -2.17 -11.12 -18.24
CA LEU A 72 -2.99 -9.93 -17.96
C LEU A 72 -2.27 -9.02 -16.98
N ALA A 73 -2.28 -7.73 -17.26
CA ALA A 73 -1.85 -6.67 -16.36
C ALA A 73 -3.09 -6.03 -15.74
N ILE A 74 -3.15 -5.95 -14.41
CA ILE A 74 -4.33 -5.50 -13.66
C ILE A 74 -3.93 -4.34 -12.77
N THR A 75 -4.63 -3.21 -12.90
CA THR A 75 -4.41 -2.00 -12.11
C THR A 75 -5.64 -1.69 -11.28
N PRO A 76 -5.56 -1.74 -9.93
CA PRO A 76 -6.67 -1.45 -9.05
C PRO A 76 -6.79 0.04 -8.74
N TYR A 77 -8.03 0.55 -8.71
CA TYR A 77 -8.40 1.89 -8.26
C TYR A 77 -9.49 1.80 -7.20
N ILE A 78 -9.25 2.30 -6.02
CA ILE A 78 -10.22 2.28 -4.93
C ILE A 78 -11.33 3.29 -5.24
N ARG A 79 -12.58 2.84 -5.14
CA ARG A 79 -13.80 3.63 -5.35
C ARG A 79 -14.58 3.73 -4.04
N ASP A 80 -15.66 4.50 -4.06
CA ASP A 80 -16.52 4.67 -2.90
C ASP A 80 -17.14 3.33 -2.44
N GLN A 81 -17.52 3.28 -1.17
CA GLN A 81 -18.19 2.13 -0.54
C GLN A 81 -17.36 0.82 -0.55
N GLY A 82 -16.02 0.92 -0.58
CA GLY A 82 -15.14 -0.26 -0.56
C GLY A 82 -15.16 -1.07 -1.85
N LYS A 83 -15.66 -0.49 -2.95
CA LYS A 83 -15.52 -1.07 -4.29
C LYS A 83 -14.16 -0.74 -4.89
N VAL A 84 -13.70 -1.59 -5.79
CA VAL A 84 -12.44 -1.44 -6.51
C VAL A 84 -12.71 -1.57 -8.01
N GLU A 85 -12.29 -0.58 -8.77
CA GLU A 85 -12.26 -0.66 -10.22
C GLU A 85 -10.95 -1.31 -10.63
N LEU A 86 -11.02 -2.39 -11.37
CA LEU A 86 -9.86 -3.08 -11.95
C LEU A 86 -9.81 -2.79 -13.43
N ARG A 87 -8.73 -2.16 -13.88
CA ARG A 87 -8.45 -2.01 -15.32
C ARG A 87 -7.55 -3.14 -15.76
N VAL A 88 -7.98 -3.88 -16.77
CA VAL A 88 -7.32 -5.08 -17.24
C VAL A 88 -6.77 -4.85 -18.66
N PHE A 89 -5.50 -5.17 -18.83
CA PHE A 89 -4.78 -5.01 -20.08
C PHE A 89 -4.10 -6.31 -20.47
N GLN A 90 -4.00 -6.54 -21.77
CA GLN A 90 -3.18 -7.58 -22.38
C GLN A 90 -2.32 -6.93 -23.46
N ASN A 91 -0.99 -7.09 -23.38
CA ASN A 91 -0.05 -6.46 -24.33
C ASN A 91 -0.35 -4.96 -24.54
N GLU A 92 -0.53 -4.22 -23.40
CA GLU A 92 -0.84 -2.78 -23.37
C GLU A 92 -2.23 -2.40 -23.92
N THR A 93 -2.98 -3.34 -24.47
CA THR A 93 -4.35 -3.12 -24.95
C THR A 93 -5.35 -3.39 -23.83
N SER A 94 -6.29 -2.46 -23.62
CA SER A 94 -7.37 -2.65 -22.65
C SER A 94 -8.30 -3.78 -23.10
N VAL A 95 -8.47 -4.79 -22.26
CA VAL A 95 -9.38 -5.91 -22.50
C VAL A 95 -10.62 -5.88 -21.62
N GLY A 96 -10.67 -4.93 -20.67
CA GLY A 96 -11.86 -4.70 -19.87
C GLY A 96 -11.63 -3.87 -18.62
N THR A 97 -12.75 -3.49 -18.01
CA THR A 97 -12.80 -2.83 -16.70
C THR A 97 -13.86 -3.51 -15.85
N LEU A 98 -13.51 -3.84 -14.59
CA LEU A 98 -14.45 -4.47 -13.66
C LEU A 98 -14.64 -3.57 -12.45
N LEU A 99 -15.87 -3.50 -11.94
CA LEU A 99 -16.15 -2.95 -10.63
C LEU A 99 -16.38 -4.13 -9.67
N VAL A 100 -15.43 -4.35 -8.77
CA VAL A 100 -15.38 -5.48 -7.84
C VAL A 100 -15.70 -5.00 -6.43
N GLY A 101 -16.44 -5.79 -5.68
CA GLY A 101 -16.74 -5.56 -4.28
C GLY A 101 -16.44 -6.80 -3.43
N LYS A 102 -17.13 -6.91 -2.28
CA LYS A 102 -17.02 -8.10 -1.41
C LYS A 102 -17.61 -9.38 -2.04
N ARG A 103 -18.51 -9.24 -3.01
CA ARG A 103 -19.01 -10.38 -3.78
C ARG A 103 -18.07 -10.69 -4.94
N THR A 104 -17.95 -11.96 -5.27
CA THR A 104 -17.15 -12.43 -6.41
C THR A 104 -17.69 -11.88 -7.73
N THR A 105 -16.83 -11.33 -8.54
CA THR A 105 -17.13 -10.84 -9.88
C THR A 105 -16.31 -11.65 -10.89
N LYS A 106 -16.94 -12.20 -11.91
CA LYS A 106 -16.27 -12.92 -12.98
C LYS A 106 -15.73 -11.97 -14.04
N PHE A 107 -14.60 -12.32 -14.59
CA PHE A 107 -13.98 -11.67 -15.73
C PHE A 107 -13.56 -12.70 -16.76
N GLU A 108 -13.95 -12.47 -17.98
CA GLU A 108 -13.52 -13.24 -19.14
C GLU A 108 -12.89 -12.27 -20.15
N GLY A 109 -11.60 -12.39 -20.38
CA GLY A 109 -10.89 -11.51 -21.31
C GLY A 109 -9.44 -11.93 -21.50
N GLY A 110 -8.88 -11.57 -22.66
CA GLY A 110 -7.51 -11.95 -23.00
C GLY A 110 -7.27 -13.46 -23.02
N GLY A 111 -8.35 -14.26 -23.17
CA GLY A 111 -8.29 -15.71 -23.15
C GLY A 111 -8.06 -16.33 -21.76
N LEU A 112 -8.27 -15.57 -20.69
CA LEU A 112 -8.28 -16.05 -19.31
C LEU A 112 -9.66 -15.81 -18.70
N GLU A 113 -10.10 -16.75 -17.89
CA GLU A 113 -11.27 -16.62 -17.01
C GLU A 113 -10.77 -16.48 -15.56
N LEU A 114 -11.17 -15.41 -14.90
CA LEU A 114 -10.83 -15.09 -13.52
C LEU A 114 -12.11 -14.78 -12.74
N SER A 115 -12.10 -15.09 -11.46
CA SER A 115 -13.08 -14.58 -10.51
C SER A 115 -12.36 -13.73 -9.48
N VAL A 116 -12.85 -12.50 -9.24
CA VAL A 116 -12.17 -11.54 -8.35
C VAL A 116 -13.11 -11.08 -7.27
N GLN A 117 -12.59 -10.96 -6.06
CA GLN A 117 -13.29 -10.47 -4.87
C GLN A 117 -12.39 -9.51 -4.09
N VAL A 118 -12.95 -8.43 -3.54
CA VAL A 118 -12.26 -7.53 -2.61
C VAL A 118 -12.31 -8.13 -1.21
N LEU A 119 -11.15 -8.40 -0.63
CA LEU A 119 -11.01 -8.81 0.77
C LEU A 119 -10.93 -7.58 1.69
N ASP A 120 -10.11 -6.60 1.32
CA ASP A 120 -9.95 -5.33 2.02
C ASP A 120 -9.58 -4.22 1.04
N ALA A 121 -10.37 -3.13 1.02
CA ALA A 121 -10.13 -1.97 0.15
C ALA A 121 -9.45 -0.79 0.89
N ASN A 122 -9.15 -0.92 2.19
CA ASN A 122 -8.72 0.19 3.02
C ASN A 122 -7.32 -0.01 3.65
N LYS A 123 -6.53 -0.95 3.13
CA LYS A 123 -5.16 -1.13 3.61
C LYS A 123 -4.32 0.11 3.35
N LYS A 124 -3.50 0.47 4.32
CA LYS A 124 -2.56 1.58 4.23
C LYS A 124 -1.18 1.10 4.66
N PHE A 125 -0.17 1.48 3.91
CA PHE A 125 1.23 1.22 4.24
C PHE A 125 1.99 2.54 4.32
N SER A 126 3.02 2.61 5.16
CA SER A 126 3.93 3.75 5.10
C SER A 126 4.78 3.65 3.83
N ALA A 127 5.04 4.80 3.19
CA ALA A 127 5.90 4.84 2.02
C ALA A 127 7.32 4.29 2.32
N GLU A 128 7.82 4.50 3.54
CA GLU A 128 9.10 3.99 4.02
C GLU A 128 9.12 2.46 4.06
N LEU A 129 8.03 1.84 4.55
CA LEU A 129 7.91 0.38 4.59
C LEU A 129 7.95 -0.21 3.17
N LEU A 130 7.25 0.41 2.23
CA LEU A 130 7.24 -0.04 0.83
C LEU A 130 8.61 0.14 0.15
N ALA A 131 9.32 1.23 0.44
CA ALA A 131 10.66 1.47 -0.08
C ALA A 131 11.67 0.44 0.46
N ALA A 132 11.54 0.03 1.72
CA ALA A 132 12.44 -0.92 2.37
C ALA A 132 12.29 -2.36 1.82
N TYR A 133 11.09 -2.77 1.40
CA TYR A 133 10.82 -4.16 0.99
C TYR A 133 10.69 -4.36 -0.52
N GLY A 134 10.70 -3.27 -1.30
CA GLY A 134 10.40 -3.34 -2.73
C GLY A 134 8.95 -3.69 -3.02
N VAL A 135 8.50 -3.46 -4.24
CA VAL A 135 7.08 -3.61 -4.62
C VAL A 135 6.81 -4.76 -5.60
N THR A 136 7.80 -5.61 -5.86
CA THR A 136 7.66 -6.66 -6.86
C THR A 136 7.78 -8.05 -6.25
N CYS A 137 6.66 -8.59 -5.84
CA CYS A 137 6.55 -9.96 -5.35
C CYS A 137 5.98 -10.86 -6.43
N CYS A 138 6.47 -12.09 -6.52
CA CYS A 138 5.94 -13.12 -7.42
C CYS A 138 5.69 -14.41 -6.63
N ALA A 139 4.52 -15.01 -6.82
CA ALA A 139 4.24 -16.35 -6.33
C ALA A 139 3.52 -17.19 -7.40
N LYS A 140 3.75 -18.49 -7.38
CA LYS A 140 3.19 -19.46 -8.31
C LYS A 140 2.13 -20.29 -7.60
N ALA A 141 0.97 -20.43 -8.21
CA ALA A 141 -0.09 -21.32 -7.75
C ALA A 141 0.18 -22.77 -8.17
N CYS A 142 -0.58 -23.71 -7.61
CA CYS A 142 -0.39 -25.14 -7.87
C CYS A 142 -0.62 -25.56 -9.32
N ASP A 143 -1.46 -24.84 -10.06
CA ASP A 143 -1.69 -25.05 -11.50
C ASP A 143 -0.64 -24.40 -12.40
N GLY A 144 0.36 -23.75 -11.81
CA GLY A 144 1.40 -23.06 -12.55
C GLY A 144 1.11 -21.60 -12.85
N THR A 145 -0.08 -21.08 -12.52
CA THR A 145 -0.40 -19.64 -12.66
C THR A 145 0.57 -18.79 -11.85
N LEU A 146 1.19 -17.80 -12.50
CA LEU A 146 2.15 -16.89 -11.89
C LEU A 146 1.48 -15.53 -11.65
N VAL A 147 1.59 -15.02 -10.41
CA VAL A 147 1.12 -13.70 -10.03
C VAL A 147 2.29 -12.86 -9.56
N CYS A 148 2.52 -11.69 -10.18
CA CYS A 148 3.68 -10.82 -9.96
C CYS A 148 3.29 -9.34 -9.85
N GLY A 149 4.16 -8.52 -9.26
CA GLY A 149 4.03 -7.05 -9.28
C GLY A 149 3.23 -6.47 -8.12
N ALA A 150 2.88 -7.28 -7.13
CA ALA A 150 2.16 -6.84 -5.93
C ALA A 150 3.09 -6.78 -4.71
N VAL A 151 2.65 -6.12 -3.65
CA VAL A 151 3.38 -6.03 -2.37
C VAL A 151 3.41 -7.39 -1.66
N CYS A 152 2.28 -8.09 -1.69
CA CYS A 152 2.13 -9.44 -1.17
C CYS A 152 1.38 -10.30 -2.18
N VAL A 153 1.84 -11.52 -2.37
CA VAL A 153 1.14 -12.55 -3.14
C VAL A 153 1.16 -13.84 -2.34
N CYS A 154 -0.01 -14.37 -2.03
CA CYS A 154 -0.17 -15.66 -1.38
C CYS A 154 -1.05 -16.52 -2.28
N THR A 155 -0.58 -17.71 -2.63
CA THR A 155 -1.31 -18.69 -3.46
C THR A 155 -1.52 -19.98 -2.68
N ASP A 156 -2.24 -20.91 -3.26
CA ASP A 156 -2.42 -22.26 -2.72
C ASP A 156 -1.12 -23.09 -2.68
N CYS A 157 -0.07 -22.68 -3.41
CA CYS A 157 1.23 -23.39 -3.45
C CYS A 157 2.46 -22.52 -3.16
N GLY A 158 2.29 -21.23 -2.93
CA GLY A 158 3.43 -20.35 -2.72
C GLY A 158 3.06 -19.01 -2.10
N ARG A 159 4.06 -18.36 -1.54
CA ARG A 159 3.91 -17.01 -1.04
C ARG A 159 5.13 -16.17 -1.36
N CYS A 160 4.92 -14.87 -1.55
CA CYS A 160 5.96 -13.87 -1.64
C CYS A 160 5.49 -12.61 -0.92
N GLY A 161 6.39 -11.94 -0.23
CA GLY A 161 6.15 -10.69 0.47
C GLY A 161 6.90 -10.63 1.79
N PRO A 162 6.91 -9.46 2.41
CA PRO A 162 7.50 -9.26 3.73
C PRO A 162 6.75 -10.08 4.80
N ASN A 163 7.37 -10.25 5.97
CA ASN A 163 6.85 -11.08 7.06
C ASN A 163 5.47 -10.67 7.58
N TRP A 164 5.07 -9.41 7.35
CA TRP A 164 3.75 -8.89 7.72
C TRP A 164 2.66 -9.18 6.67
N CYS A 165 3.00 -9.81 5.53
CA CYS A 165 2.00 -10.29 4.58
C CYS A 165 1.18 -11.41 5.20
N ASP A 166 -0.08 -11.11 5.47
CA ASP A 166 -1.02 -12.09 5.99
C ASP A 166 -1.52 -12.97 4.82
N CYS A 167 -1.08 -14.23 4.85
CA CYS A 167 -1.50 -15.26 3.91
C CYS A 167 -2.60 -16.17 4.50
N ALA A 168 -3.26 -15.72 5.57
CA ALA A 168 -4.36 -16.48 6.13
C ALA A 168 -5.42 -16.73 5.05
N ILE A 169 -5.80 -17.97 4.92
CA ILE A 169 -6.91 -18.37 4.05
C ILE A 169 -8.18 -17.82 4.70
N PRO A 170 -8.90 -16.87 4.07
CA PRO A 170 -10.23 -16.52 4.59
C PRO A 170 -11.05 -17.80 4.67
N GLY A 171 -11.75 -17.98 5.79
CA GLY A 171 -12.66 -19.11 5.96
C GLY A 171 -13.64 -19.25 4.77
N PRO A 172 -14.32 -20.38 4.64
CA PRO A 172 -15.29 -20.58 3.58
C PRO A 172 -16.26 -19.39 3.57
N ILE A 173 -16.47 -18.82 2.39
CA ILE A 173 -17.43 -17.74 2.20
C ILE A 173 -18.78 -18.42 2.26
N ASP A 174 -19.46 -18.29 3.39
CA ASP A 174 -20.87 -18.70 3.49
C ASP A 174 -21.64 -17.93 2.42
N GLY A 175 -22.16 -18.69 1.43
CA GLY A 175 -22.88 -18.21 0.26
C GLY A 175 -24.29 -17.71 0.56
#